data_37d885918e4c23ffd16dc61f4503db91
#
_entry.id   37d885918e4c23ffd16dc61f4503db91
#
_cell.length_a   1.000
_cell.length_b   1.000
_cell.length_c   1.000
_cell.angle_alpha   90.00
_cell.angle_beta   90.00
_cell.angle_gamma   90.00
#
_symmetry.space_group_name_H-M   'P 1'
#
loop_
_entity.id
_entity.type
_entity.pdbx_description
1 polymer ?
#
loop_
_entity_poly.entity_id
_entity_poly.type
_entity_poly.pdbx_seq_one_letter_code
_entity_poly.pdbx_strand_id
1 'polypeptide(L)'
;MMTPSDPLSQTNMTAASEAVSPEQPVADVAPPIGITPPQILAQDAAAGKRGAAWRLLVWIMENDPRAIIAVSSLDDDRLAQYLLEFIALGTWAGKPFVVPVPLRSALTRTRLRTLFLPGAGIDSVRAQRVAMSAARDKPPAVRETAIYILGLLESPVATPMLIQALNDQVPSVRLQAVKALGRVGNPEAVPALLNTLRGADEQLGSQIFSALVRLGRAAVPALLEASNSNSTWMRWQAIRALGAIRDRRALPALVDALSDADHSVAWMGAKGLTQFGRLSLEPVLQLLVKAEMTPWLVETASYVLSNQIRYDPKLKPYLEPVIERMRAQAFRVGTSHAAHQALAQLQADGMIQSS
;
A
#
# COMPACT_ATOMS: atom_id res chain seq x y z
N MET A 1 -63.95 -31.62 20.74
CA MET A 1 -64.03 -31.77 22.18
C MET A 1 -63.04 -30.85 22.85
N MET A 2 -63.57 -29.92 23.55
CA MET A 2 -63.08 -29.17 24.70
C MET A 2 -61.79 -28.36 24.57
N THR A 3 -61.92 -27.10 24.36
CA THR A 3 -61.33 -25.99 25.11
C THR A 3 -61.79 -26.06 26.59
N PRO A 4 -61.33 -25.31 27.56
CA PRO A 4 -60.70 -23.97 27.60
C PRO A 4 -59.58 -23.88 28.64
N SER A 5 -58.82 -22.85 28.96
CA SER A 5 -59.18 -21.50 29.38
C SER A 5 -57.89 -20.70 29.67
N ASP A 6 -57.90 -19.49 29.25
CA ASP A 6 -57.15 -18.38 29.87
C ASP A 6 -57.68 -18.04 31.27
N PRO A 7 -56.91 -17.46 32.19
CA PRO A 7 -56.94 -16.00 32.25
C PRO A 7 -55.63 -15.30 32.78
N LEU A 8 -55.36 -14.17 32.18
CA LEU A 8 -54.96 -12.88 32.74
C LEU A 8 -54.45 -12.83 34.19
N SER A 9 -53.24 -12.35 34.37
CA SER A 9 -52.99 -11.32 35.39
C SER A 9 -51.85 -10.39 34.97
N GLN A 10 -52.21 -9.12 34.86
CA GLN A 10 -51.37 -7.95 34.72
C GLN A 10 -50.43 -7.84 35.93
N THR A 11 -49.16 -7.54 35.68
CA THR A 11 -48.40 -6.72 36.63
C THR A 11 -47.48 -5.81 35.84
N ASN A 12 -47.74 -4.52 35.92
CA ASN A 12 -46.88 -3.42 35.61
C ASN A 12 -45.51 -3.61 36.25
N MET A 13 -44.44 -3.50 35.46
CA MET A 13 -43.15 -3.04 35.97
C MET A 13 -42.55 -2.05 34.99
N THR A 14 -42.50 -0.86 35.46
CA THR A 14 -41.81 0.32 35.00
C THR A 14 -40.43 0.03 34.43
N ALA A 15 -40.22 0.46 33.20
CA ALA A 15 -38.91 0.60 32.61
C ALA A 15 -38.07 1.63 33.37
N ALA A 16 -37.12 1.17 34.19
CA ALA A 16 -36.04 1.98 34.63
C ALA A 16 -34.95 1.97 33.55
N SER A 17 -34.83 3.11 32.89
CA SER A 17 -33.69 3.45 32.04
C SER A 17 -32.45 3.50 32.97
N GLU A 18 -31.64 2.45 32.94
CA GLU A 18 -30.28 2.55 33.46
C GLU A 18 -29.46 3.39 32.49
N ALA A 19 -29.29 4.66 32.85
CA ALA A 19 -28.28 5.52 32.27
C ALA A 19 -26.91 4.89 32.59
N VAL A 20 -26.23 4.47 31.51
CA VAL A 20 -24.80 4.13 31.56
C VAL A 20 -24.08 5.38 32.04
N SER A 21 -23.65 5.36 33.29
CA SER A 21 -22.76 6.37 33.85
C SER A 21 -21.47 6.39 33.04
N PRO A 22 -20.93 7.56 32.68
CA PRO A 22 -19.62 7.63 32.03
C PRO A 22 -18.60 7.00 32.98
N GLU A 23 -17.84 6.03 32.50
CA GLU A 23 -16.73 5.44 33.24
C GLU A 23 -15.87 6.57 33.83
N GLN A 24 -15.75 6.57 35.13
CA GLN A 24 -14.83 7.45 35.84
C GLN A 24 -13.42 7.16 35.30
N PRO A 25 -12.61 8.18 34.99
CA PRO A 25 -11.22 7.96 34.63
C PRO A 25 -10.58 7.15 35.76
N VAL A 26 -9.94 6.04 35.35
CA VAL A 26 -9.16 5.18 36.24
C VAL A 26 -8.28 6.07 37.08
N ALA A 27 -8.53 6.10 38.39
CA ALA A 27 -7.81 6.92 39.35
C ALA A 27 -6.30 6.73 39.10
N ASP A 28 -5.61 7.84 38.91
CA ASP A 28 -4.16 7.93 38.85
C ASP A 28 -3.60 7.22 40.08
N VAL A 29 -3.17 5.97 39.91
CA VAL A 29 -2.36 5.29 40.91
C VAL A 29 -1.03 6.02 40.88
N ALA A 30 -0.83 6.87 41.92
CA ALA A 30 0.42 7.61 42.06
C ALA A 30 1.60 6.65 41.89
N PRO A 31 2.57 6.95 41.01
CA PRO A 31 3.70 6.07 40.79
C PRO A 31 4.45 5.87 42.12
N PRO A 32 5.02 4.66 42.34
CA PRO A 32 5.80 4.39 43.53
C PRO A 32 6.89 5.45 43.68
N ILE A 33 7.14 5.88 44.89
CA ILE A 33 8.07 6.96 45.26
C ILE A 33 9.42 6.71 44.58
N GLY A 34 9.84 7.60 43.67
CA GLY A 34 11.11 7.54 42.94
C GLY A 34 11.04 7.21 41.48
N ILE A 35 9.88 6.86 40.89
CA ILE A 35 9.75 6.58 39.42
C ILE A 35 9.20 7.81 38.72
N THR A 36 9.99 8.40 37.81
CA THR A 36 9.56 9.54 37.00
C THR A 36 8.51 9.09 35.98
N PRO A 37 7.32 9.71 35.95
CA PRO A 37 6.29 9.32 34.96
C PRO A 37 6.77 9.41 33.51
N PRO A 38 6.29 8.55 32.60
CA PRO A 38 6.72 8.54 31.21
C PRO A 38 6.52 9.87 30.49
N GLN A 39 5.48 10.62 30.80
CA GLN A 39 5.22 11.94 30.26
C GLN A 39 6.32 12.95 30.60
N ILE A 40 6.80 12.94 31.85
CA ILE A 40 7.92 13.79 32.30
C ILE A 40 9.21 13.37 31.62
N LEU A 41 9.46 12.04 31.49
CA LEU A 41 10.61 11.53 30.77
C LEU A 41 10.59 11.94 29.30
N ALA A 42 9.42 11.92 28.66
CA ALA A 42 9.26 12.35 27.28
C ALA A 42 9.55 13.85 27.12
N GLN A 43 9.01 14.70 28.00
CA GLN A 43 9.28 16.15 28.02
C GLN A 43 10.75 16.45 28.28
N ASP A 44 11.37 15.77 29.25
CA ASP A 44 12.79 15.91 29.56
C ASP A 44 13.69 15.50 28.40
N ALA A 45 13.33 14.42 27.70
CA ALA A 45 14.05 13.97 26.50
C ALA A 45 13.91 14.99 25.35
N ALA A 46 12.71 15.53 25.13
CA ALA A 46 12.45 16.61 24.19
C ALA A 46 13.26 17.88 24.53
N ALA A 47 13.43 18.17 25.80
CA ALA A 47 14.31 19.26 26.29
C ALA A 47 15.81 18.97 26.14
N GLY A 48 16.21 17.78 25.66
CA GLY A 48 17.60 17.43 25.40
C GLY A 48 18.27 16.56 26.45
N LYS A 49 17.53 16.07 27.46
CA LYS A 49 18.07 15.19 28.49
C LYS A 49 18.15 13.73 28.00
N ARG A 50 19.29 13.34 27.48
CA ARG A 50 19.53 11.99 26.91
C ARG A 50 19.23 10.83 27.87
N GLY A 51 19.52 11.00 29.17
CA GLY A 51 19.22 10.00 30.19
C GLY A 51 17.71 9.78 30.40
N ALA A 52 16.89 10.78 30.13
CA ALA A 52 15.43 10.63 30.17
C ALA A 52 14.91 9.81 28.97
N ALA A 53 15.42 10.08 27.76
CA ALA A 53 15.11 9.27 26.56
C ALA A 53 15.49 7.80 26.77
N TRP A 54 16.62 7.54 27.39
CA TRP A 54 17.07 6.20 27.71
C TRP A 54 16.14 5.46 28.69
N ARG A 55 15.70 6.11 29.77
CA ARG A 55 14.75 5.52 30.71
C ARG A 55 13.38 5.29 30.08
N LEU A 56 12.93 6.23 29.26
CA LEU A 56 11.67 6.08 28.50
C LEU A 56 11.74 4.88 27.54
N LEU A 57 12.89 4.66 26.91
CA LEU A 57 13.13 3.53 26.04
C LEU A 57 13.00 2.18 26.77
N VAL A 58 13.48 2.09 28.03
CA VAL A 58 13.30 0.88 28.86
C VAL A 58 11.83 0.54 29.01
N TRP A 59 11.00 1.50 29.36
CA TRP A 59 9.55 1.29 29.53
C TRP A 59 8.85 0.93 28.23
N ILE A 60 9.30 1.48 27.10
CA ILE A 60 8.83 1.09 25.77
C ILE A 60 9.18 -0.37 25.48
N MET A 61 10.38 -0.82 25.87
CA MET A 61 10.80 -2.21 25.69
C MET A 61 10.03 -3.19 26.57
N GLU A 62 9.62 -2.74 27.74
CA GLU A 62 8.77 -3.50 28.66
C GLU A 62 7.30 -3.49 28.22
N ASN A 63 7.02 -2.84 27.10
CA ASN A 63 5.69 -2.73 26.51
C ASN A 63 4.70 -1.93 27.36
N ASP A 64 5.20 -0.96 28.14
CA ASP A 64 4.35 -0.08 28.96
C ASP A 64 3.53 0.87 28.05
N PRO A 65 2.20 0.76 28.03
CA PRO A 65 1.36 1.56 27.17
C PRO A 65 1.46 3.06 27.46
N ARG A 66 1.75 3.46 28.70
CA ARG A 66 1.91 4.86 29.09
C ARG A 66 3.14 5.49 28.44
N ALA A 67 4.25 4.75 28.35
CA ALA A 67 5.45 5.20 27.65
C ALA A 67 5.23 5.35 26.14
N ILE A 68 4.51 4.39 25.54
CA ILE A 68 4.16 4.41 24.12
C ILE A 68 3.26 5.61 23.80
N ILE A 69 2.25 5.89 24.64
CA ILE A 69 1.35 7.03 24.48
C ILE A 69 2.12 8.35 24.68
N ALA A 70 2.98 8.45 25.69
CA ALA A 70 3.78 9.65 25.95
C ALA A 70 4.66 10.04 24.77
N VAL A 71 5.32 9.06 24.11
CA VAL A 71 6.13 9.30 22.91
C VAL A 71 5.25 9.71 21.74
N SER A 72 4.11 9.03 21.56
CA SER A 72 3.22 9.29 20.42
C SER A 72 2.52 10.64 20.50
N SER A 73 2.25 11.13 21.73
CA SER A 73 1.54 12.38 21.96
C SER A 73 2.44 13.61 21.87
N LEU A 74 3.74 13.47 22.16
CA LEU A 74 4.64 14.62 22.21
C LEU A 74 5.05 15.13 20.83
N ASP A 75 5.08 14.25 19.80
CA ASP A 75 5.46 14.56 18.40
C ASP A 75 6.72 15.47 18.30
N ASP A 76 7.75 15.15 19.10
CA ASP A 76 8.97 15.93 19.23
C ASP A 76 10.12 15.31 18.46
N ASP A 77 10.79 16.12 17.63
CA ASP A 77 11.87 15.70 16.74
C ASP A 77 13.12 15.25 17.51
N ARG A 78 13.44 15.88 18.64
CA ARG A 78 14.62 15.54 19.44
C ARG A 78 14.44 14.23 20.18
N LEU A 79 13.26 14.01 20.75
CA LEU A 79 12.91 12.72 21.37
C LEU A 79 12.99 11.60 20.35
N ALA A 80 12.40 11.81 19.17
CA ALA A 80 12.45 10.85 18.08
C ALA A 80 13.89 10.56 17.62
N GLN A 81 14.74 11.58 17.55
CA GLN A 81 16.16 11.46 17.26
C GLN A 81 16.87 10.52 18.24
N TYR A 82 16.70 10.73 19.53
CA TYR A 82 17.34 9.89 20.54
C TYR A 82 16.85 8.44 20.49
N LEU A 83 15.55 8.23 20.33
CA LEU A 83 14.99 6.89 20.19
C LEU A 83 15.56 6.15 18.97
N LEU A 84 15.70 6.82 17.84
CA LEU A 84 16.28 6.24 16.64
C LEU A 84 17.77 5.96 16.79
N GLU A 85 18.50 6.83 17.47
CA GLU A 85 19.92 6.60 17.78
C GLU A 85 20.10 5.31 18.61
N PHE A 86 19.27 5.10 19.63
CA PHE A 86 19.30 3.89 20.45
C PHE A 86 18.85 2.65 19.68
N ILE A 87 17.84 2.78 18.81
CA ILE A 87 17.41 1.69 17.93
C ILE A 87 18.54 1.31 16.95
N ALA A 88 19.24 2.29 16.39
CA ALA A 88 20.36 2.06 15.49
C ALA A 88 21.55 1.34 16.15
N LEU A 89 21.70 1.45 17.47
CA LEU A 89 22.68 0.67 18.24
C LEU A 89 22.28 -0.80 18.39
N GLY A 90 21.03 -1.19 18.11
CA GLY A 90 20.56 -2.57 17.92
C GLY A 90 20.49 -3.44 19.16
N THR A 91 21.01 -3.00 20.32
CA THR A 91 21.03 -3.78 21.56
C THR A 91 20.78 -2.92 22.78
N TRP A 92 20.01 -3.46 23.70
CA TRP A 92 19.79 -2.91 25.03
C TRP A 92 20.14 -3.96 26.07
N ALA A 93 21.10 -3.69 26.94
CA ALA A 93 21.52 -4.63 27.98
C ALA A 93 21.71 -6.07 27.47
N GLY A 94 22.31 -6.22 26.26
CA GLY A 94 22.52 -7.52 25.62
C GLY A 94 21.29 -8.14 24.98
N LYS A 95 20.12 -7.47 25.01
CA LYS A 95 18.89 -7.92 24.34
C LYS A 95 18.64 -7.14 23.05
N PRO A 96 18.11 -7.79 22.00
CA PRO A 96 17.73 -7.10 20.76
C PRO A 96 16.60 -6.12 21.02
N PHE A 97 16.70 -4.91 20.45
CA PHE A 97 15.64 -3.91 20.52
C PHE A 97 14.66 -4.11 19.35
N VAL A 98 13.39 -4.32 19.70
CA VAL A 98 12.29 -4.40 18.71
C VAL A 98 11.42 -3.17 18.86
N VAL A 99 11.26 -2.41 17.78
CA VAL A 99 10.35 -1.24 17.79
C VAL A 99 8.91 -1.72 17.91
N PRO A 100 8.18 -1.39 18.97
CA PRO A 100 6.76 -1.73 19.09
C PRO A 100 5.93 -1.19 17.93
N VAL A 101 4.89 -1.93 17.50
CA VAL A 101 4.05 -1.54 16.36
C VAL A 101 3.46 -0.12 16.48
N PRO A 102 2.93 0.31 17.64
CA PRO A 102 2.43 1.68 17.81
C PRO A 102 3.53 2.74 17.61
N LEU A 103 4.74 2.47 18.11
CA LEU A 103 5.88 3.37 17.93
C LEU A 103 6.32 3.45 16.46
N ARG A 104 6.27 2.33 15.72
CA ARG A 104 6.53 2.33 14.26
C ARG A 104 5.58 3.30 13.53
N SER A 105 4.30 3.30 13.89
CA SER A 105 3.31 4.20 13.30
C SER A 105 3.58 5.67 13.64
N ALA A 106 4.01 5.98 14.87
CA ALA A 106 4.40 7.32 15.28
C ALA A 106 5.69 7.78 14.56
N LEU A 107 6.68 6.88 14.41
CA LEU A 107 7.93 7.15 13.72
C LEU A 107 7.80 7.28 12.20
N THR A 108 6.70 6.84 11.58
CA THR A 108 6.46 6.96 10.13
C THR A 108 5.87 8.30 9.71
N ARG A 109 5.53 9.17 10.66
CA ARG A 109 5.04 10.52 10.35
C ARG A 109 6.15 11.38 9.75
N THR A 110 5.76 12.29 8.89
CA THR A 110 6.59 13.08 7.97
C THR A 110 7.79 13.81 8.59
N ARG A 111 7.79 14.08 9.89
CA ARG A 111 8.90 14.77 10.56
C ARG A 111 10.17 13.96 10.73
N LEU A 112 10.07 12.65 10.91
CA LEU A 112 11.25 11.78 11.03
C LEU A 112 12.10 11.72 9.76
N ARG A 113 11.50 11.94 8.60
CA ARG A 113 12.24 12.04 7.34
C ARG A 113 13.20 13.22 7.34
N THR A 114 12.81 14.35 7.96
CA THR A 114 13.66 15.54 8.06
C THR A 114 14.81 15.39 9.04
N LEU A 115 14.69 14.50 10.05
CA LEU A 115 15.77 14.22 11.00
C LEU A 115 16.97 13.52 10.36
N PHE A 116 16.76 12.81 9.25
CA PHE A 116 17.81 12.11 8.51
C PHE A 116 18.38 12.91 7.33
N LEU A 117 17.92 14.16 7.12
CA LEU A 117 18.52 15.03 6.11
C LEU A 117 19.90 15.52 6.55
N PRO A 118 20.83 15.73 5.60
CA PRO A 118 22.14 16.29 5.89
C PRO A 118 22.00 17.60 6.68
N GLY A 119 22.60 17.67 7.88
CA GLY A 119 22.53 18.85 8.76
C GLY A 119 21.59 18.72 9.98
N ALA A 120 20.79 17.68 10.10
CA ALA A 120 19.86 17.49 11.22
C ALA A 120 20.45 16.84 12.49
N GLY A 121 21.77 16.69 12.56
CA GLY A 121 22.48 16.28 13.80
C GLY A 121 22.51 14.78 14.11
N ILE A 122 21.88 13.92 13.32
CA ILE A 122 22.11 12.46 13.35
C ILE A 122 23.24 12.13 12.38
N ASP A 123 24.23 11.36 12.83
CA ASP A 123 25.16 10.70 11.93
C ASP A 123 24.44 9.57 11.18
N SER A 124 23.74 9.95 10.09
CA SER A 124 22.98 9.03 9.24
C SER A 124 23.89 7.94 8.66
N VAL A 125 25.17 8.24 8.42
CA VAL A 125 26.17 7.30 7.93
C VAL A 125 26.47 6.24 8.99
N ARG A 126 26.60 6.65 10.26
CA ARG A 126 26.79 5.72 11.38
C ARG A 126 25.53 4.86 11.59
N ALA A 127 24.36 5.46 11.61
CA ALA A 127 23.09 4.74 11.76
C ALA A 127 22.90 3.71 10.64
N GLN A 128 23.19 4.10 9.40
CA GLN A 128 23.17 3.19 8.25
C GLN A 128 24.15 2.03 8.41
N ARG A 129 25.41 2.31 8.77
CA ARG A 129 26.44 1.28 8.95
C ARG A 129 26.05 0.27 10.03
N VAL A 130 25.57 0.75 11.18
CA VAL A 130 25.11 -0.10 12.27
C VAL A 130 23.91 -0.94 11.86
N ALA A 131 22.92 -0.35 11.19
CA ALA A 131 21.74 -1.06 10.70
C ALA A 131 22.12 -2.10 9.62
N MET A 132 23.03 -1.78 8.70
CA MET A 132 23.54 -2.74 7.72
C MET A 132 24.25 -3.93 8.37
N SER A 133 25.04 -3.71 9.41
CA SER A 133 25.65 -4.80 10.17
C SER A 133 24.60 -5.65 10.91
N ALA A 134 23.65 -4.99 11.57
CA ALA A 134 22.60 -5.67 12.33
C ALA A 134 21.61 -6.48 11.46
N ALA A 135 21.47 -6.12 10.17
CA ALA A 135 20.58 -6.83 9.25
C ALA A 135 21.11 -8.19 8.79
N ARG A 136 22.40 -8.53 9.00
CA ARG A 136 23.02 -9.76 8.49
C ARG A 136 22.88 -10.95 9.44
N ASP A 137 23.45 -10.86 10.64
CA ASP A 137 23.73 -12.02 11.48
C ASP A 137 23.14 -11.92 12.90
N LYS A 138 22.05 -11.19 13.05
CA LYS A 138 21.38 -10.95 14.34
C LYS A 138 20.08 -11.75 14.47
N PRO A 139 19.53 -11.90 15.68
CA PRO A 139 18.20 -12.49 15.86
C PRO A 139 17.15 -11.82 14.94
N PRO A 140 16.11 -12.55 14.53
CA PRO A 140 15.12 -12.05 13.56
C PRO A 140 14.54 -10.67 13.88
N ALA A 141 14.25 -10.42 15.16
CA ALA A 141 13.72 -9.15 15.62
C ALA A 141 14.70 -7.98 15.40
N VAL A 142 16.01 -8.23 15.52
CA VAL A 142 17.06 -7.23 15.26
C VAL A 142 17.18 -6.97 13.76
N ARG A 143 17.18 -8.04 12.93
CA ARG A 143 17.18 -7.90 11.47
C ARG A 143 15.98 -7.09 10.98
N GLU A 144 14.78 -7.42 11.46
CA GLU A 144 13.54 -6.70 11.11
C GLU A 144 13.66 -5.20 11.45
N THR A 145 14.13 -4.88 12.66
CA THR A 145 14.32 -3.49 13.10
C THR A 145 15.38 -2.77 12.28
N ALA A 146 16.50 -3.43 11.99
CA ALA A 146 17.56 -2.89 11.15
C ALA A 146 17.07 -2.57 9.74
N ILE A 147 16.34 -3.48 9.11
CA ILE A 147 15.73 -3.29 7.79
C ILE A 147 14.72 -2.15 7.80
N TYR A 148 13.93 -2.03 8.87
CA TYR A 148 13.02 -0.91 9.05
C TYR A 148 13.76 0.44 9.06
N ILE A 149 14.85 0.54 9.82
CA ILE A 149 15.70 1.74 9.90
C ILE A 149 16.29 2.06 8.52
N LEU A 150 16.84 1.05 7.81
CA LEU A 150 17.38 1.26 6.47
C LEU A 150 16.33 1.80 5.50
N GLY A 151 15.09 1.34 5.62
CA GLY A 151 13.97 1.88 4.86
C GLY A 151 13.60 3.31 5.23
N LEU A 152 13.79 3.72 6.50
CA LEU A 152 13.56 5.12 6.93
C LEU A 152 14.65 6.06 6.43
N LEU A 153 15.90 5.59 6.37
CA LEU A 153 17.03 6.35 5.85
C LEU A 153 16.94 6.61 4.34
N GLU A 154 16.08 5.88 3.64
CA GLU A 154 15.84 5.98 2.19
C GLU A 154 17.14 5.99 1.36
N SER A 155 18.21 5.39 1.91
CA SER A 155 19.53 5.39 1.28
C SER A 155 19.65 4.33 0.20
N PRO A 156 19.98 4.68 -1.06
CA PRO A 156 20.18 3.71 -2.14
C PRO A 156 21.28 2.70 -1.85
N VAL A 157 22.27 3.05 -1.03
CA VAL A 157 23.39 2.15 -0.63
C VAL A 157 22.89 0.91 0.11
N ALA A 158 21.73 0.99 0.76
CA ALA A 158 21.11 -0.14 1.45
C ALA A 158 20.42 -1.14 0.50
N THR A 159 20.20 -0.80 -0.76
CA THR A 159 19.43 -1.62 -1.71
C THR A 159 19.91 -3.05 -1.84
N PRO A 160 21.21 -3.36 -2.01
CA PRO A 160 21.67 -4.75 -2.14
C PRO A 160 21.34 -5.60 -0.90
N MET A 161 21.46 -5.01 0.29
CA MET A 161 21.13 -5.69 1.54
C MET A 161 19.64 -5.90 1.71
N LEU A 162 18.83 -4.93 1.35
CA LEU A 162 17.38 -5.05 1.38
C LEU A 162 16.88 -6.11 0.39
N ILE A 163 17.51 -6.21 -0.80
CA ILE A 163 17.26 -7.29 -1.76
C ILE A 163 17.63 -8.66 -1.16
N GLN A 164 18.76 -8.78 -0.49
CA GLN A 164 19.12 -10.02 0.21
C GLN A 164 18.08 -10.41 1.26
N ALA A 165 17.53 -9.44 1.99
CA ALA A 165 16.53 -9.65 3.03
C ALA A 165 15.15 -10.10 2.49
N LEU A 166 14.88 -9.99 1.18
CA LEU A 166 13.70 -10.60 0.55
C LEU A 166 13.70 -12.13 0.66
N ASN A 167 14.87 -12.74 0.82
CA ASN A 167 15.05 -14.19 0.96
C ASN A 167 15.24 -14.62 2.42
N ASP A 168 14.94 -13.75 3.40
CA ASP A 168 15.05 -14.12 4.81
C ASP A 168 14.10 -15.26 5.16
N GLN A 169 14.54 -16.16 6.06
CA GLN A 169 13.72 -17.29 6.50
C GLN A 169 12.44 -16.84 7.21
N VAL A 170 12.48 -15.68 7.87
CA VAL A 170 11.37 -15.15 8.69
C VAL A 170 10.45 -14.26 7.84
N PRO A 171 9.15 -14.58 7.74
CA PRO A 171 8.21 -13.83 6.90
C PRO A 171 8.12 -12.35 7.25
N SER A 172 8.17 -11.96 8.52
CA SER A 172 8.10 -10.55 8.93
C SER A 172 9.31 -9.74 8.45
N VAL A 173 10.49 -10.36 8.39
CA VAL A 173 11.71 -9.74 7.85
C VAL A 173 11.58 -9.52 6.34
N ARG A 174 11.09 -10.53 5.59
CA ARG A 174 10.81 -10.38 4.14
C ARG A 174 9.81 -9.25 3.87
N LEU A 175 8.71 -9.23 4.62
CA LEU A 175 7.69 -8.18 4.52
C LEU A 175 8.27 -6.78 4.76
N GLN A 176 9.13 -6.67 5.78
CA GLN A 176 9.78 -5.41 6.10
C GLN A 176 10.77 -4.99 5.01
N ALA A 177 11.49 -5.94 4.39
CA ALA A 177 12.38 -5.67 3.27
C ALA A 177 11.63 -5.11 2.05
N VAL A 178 10.48 -5.68 1.69
CA VAL A 178 9.62 -5.15 0.63
C VAL A 178 9.21 -3.70 0.91
N LYS A 179 8.76 -3.41 2.14
CA LYS A 179 8.37 -2.06 2.54
C LYS A 179 9.55 -1.08 2.47
N ALA A 180 10.73 -1.52 2.92
CA ALA A 180 11.94 -0.72 2.89
C ALA A 180 12.38 -0.41 1.44
N LEU A 181 12.38 -1.40 0.54
CA LEU A 181 12.71 -1.21 -0.87
C LEU A 181 11.75 -0.24 -1.56
N GLY A 182 10.45 -0.32 -1.25
CA GLY A 182 9.48 0.63 -1.77
C GLY A 182 9.69 2.06 -1.25
N ARG A 183 10.28 2.25 -0.06
CA ARG A 183 10.63 3.58 0.47
C ARG A 183 11.92 4.12 -0.16
N VAL A 184 12.96 3.29 -0.23
CA VAL A 184 14.24 3.64 -0.85
C VAL A 184 14.06 4.07 -2.31
N GLY A 185 13.12 3.45 -3.03
CA GLY A 185 12.78 3.87 -4.38
C GLY A 185 13.86 3.59 -5.44
N ASN A 186 14.86 2.74 -5.13
CA ASN A 186 15.92 2.41 -6.09
C ASN A 186 15.40 1.39 -7.13
N PRO A 187 15.46 1.72 -8.46
CA PRO A 187 15.00 0.85 -9.53
C PRO A 187 15.65 -0.55 -9.56
N GLU A 188 16.86 -0.70 -9.03
CA GLU A 188 17.57 -1.98 -8.93
C GLU A 188 16.79 -3.04 -8.14
N ALA A 189 15.83 -2.60 -7.31
CA ALA A 189 14.97 -3.50 -6.54
C ALA A 189 13.90 -4.21 -7.39
N VAL A 190 13.54 -3.68 -8.57
CA VAL A 190 12.39 -4.16 -9.36
C VAL A 190 12.50 -5.64 -9.74
N PRO A 191 13.63 -6.14 -10.30
CA PRO A 191 13.75 -7.56 -10.66
C PRO A 191 13.59 -8.49 -9.44
N ALA A 192 14.19 -8.10 -8.30
CA ALA A 192 14.11 -8.88 -7.07
C ALA A 192 12.70 -8.92 -6.49
N LEU A 193 11.98 -7.81 -6.51
CA LEU A 193 10.58 -7.73 -6.10
C LEU A 193 9.67 -8.60 -6.98
N LEU A 194 9.83 -8.56 -8.31
CA LEU A 194 9.08 -9.40 -9.23
C LEU A 194 9.41 -10.90 -9.06
N ASN A 195 10.67 -11.23 -8.79
CA ASN A 195 11.04 -12.61 -8.49
C ASN A 195 10.40 -13.11 -7.19
N THR A 196 10.42 -12.28 -6.13
CA THR A 196 9.77 -12.60 -4.85
C THR A 196 8.25 -12.75 -5.01
N LEU A 197 7.63 -12.02 -5.93
CA LEU A 197 6.19 -12.07 -6.19
C LEU A 197 5.72 -13.45 -6.67
N ARG A 198 6.57 -14.24 -7.33
CA ARG A 198 6.23 -15.58 -7.85
C ARG A 198 5.82 -16.58 -6.76
N GLY A 199 6.41 -16.47 -5.57
CA GLY A 199 6.11 -17.34 -4.42
C GLY A 199 5.46 -16.61 -3.26
N ALA A 200 4.96 -15.38 -3.49
CA ALA A 200 4.38 -14.56 -2.43
C ALA A 200 2.96 -15.02 -2.10
N ASP A 201 2.65 -15.02 -0.81
CA ASP A 201 1.27 -15.05 -0.33
C ASP A 201 0.55 -13.72 -0.62
N GLU A 202 -0.74 -13.65 -0.34
CA GLU A 202 -1.56 -12.46 -0.62
C GLU A 202 -1.04 -11.22 0.11
N GLN A 203 -0.60 -11.36 1.36
CA GLN A 203 -0.09 -10.23 2.16
C GLN A 203 1.20 -9.68 1.57
N LEU A 204 2.16 -10.54 1.29
CA LEU A 204 3.44 -10.15 0.70
C LEU A 204 3.25 -9.60 -0.71
N GLY A 205 2.40 -10.25 -1.53
CA GLY A 205 2.05 -9.80 -2.87
C GLY A 205 1.44 -8.40 -2.89
N SER A 206 0.56 -8.08 -1.94
CA SER A 206 -0.02 -6.74 -1.79
C SER A 206 1.04 -5.68 -1.43
N GLN A 207 2.02 -6.02 -0.60
CA GLN A 207 3.11 -5.11 -0.27
C GLN A 207 4.10 -4.93 -1.43
N ILE A 208 4.39 -6.01 -2.19
CA ILE A 208 5.21 -5.93 -3.41
C ILE A 208 4.53 -5.04 -4.45
N PHE A 209 3.22 -5.21 -4.67
CA PHE A 209 2.44 -4.30 -5.51
C PHE A 209 2.63 -2.84 -5.09
N SER A 210 2.45 -2.55 -3.80
CA SER A 210 2.61 -1.20 -3.27
C SER A 210 4.03 -0.66 -3.48
N ALA A 211 5.05 -1.49 -3.32
CA ALA A 211 6.45 -1.12 -3.57
C ALA A 211 6.71 -0.82 -5.05
N LEU A 212 6.21 -1.66 -5.97
CA LEU A 212 6.34 -1.46 -7.42
C LEU A 212 5.63 -0.18 -7.89
N VAL A 213 4.44 0.11 -7.35
CA VAL A 213 3.72 1.36 -7.65
C VAL A 213 4.51 2.57 -7.16
N ARG A 214 5.17 2.49 -6.00
CA ARG A 214 6.03 3.57 -5.49
C ARG A 214 7.29 3.78 -6.34
N LEU A 215 7.87 2.71 -6.89
CA LEU A 215 8.97 2.77 -7.85
C LEU A 215 8.53 3.41 -9.18
N GLY A 216 7.24 3.41 -9.48
CA GLY A 216 6.62 4.17 -10.55
C GLY A 216 7.18 3.81 -11.93
N ARG A 217 7.53 4.84 -12.70
CA ARG A 217 8.00 4.71 -14.10
C ARG A 217 9.19 3.76 -14.27
N ALA A 218 10.01 3.61 -13.25
CA ALA A 218 11.17 2.72 -13.29
C ALA A 218 10.79 1.24 -13.32
N ALA A 219 9.64 0.87 -12.74
CA ALA A 219 9.14 -0.49 -12.75
C ALA A 219 8.45 -0.88 -14.07
N VAL A 220 8.04 0.09 -14.91
CA VAL A 220 7.24 -0.17 -16.11
C VAL A 220 7.88 -1.18 -17.08
N PRO A 221 9.16 -1.08 -17.46
CA PRO A 221 9.74 -2.05 -18.41
C PRO A 221 9.64 -3.50 -17.94
N ALA A 222 9.99 -3.76 -16.69
CA ALA A 222 9.93 -5.10 -16.12
C ALA A 222 8.49 -5.59 -15.89
N LEU A 223 7.55 -4.69 -15.60
CA LEU A 223 6.14 -5.01 -15.52
C LEU A 223 5.52 -5.33 -16.88
N LEU A 224 5.95 -4.68 -17.96
CA LEU A 224 5.56 -5.03 -19.33
C LEU A 224 6.04 -6.43 -19.71
N GLU A 225 7.25 -6.80 -19.31
CA GLU A 225 7.74 -8.18 -19.50
C GLU A 225 6.90 -9.17 -18.65
N ALA A 226 6.64 -8.85 -17.39
CA ALA A 226 5.84 -9.69 -16.48
C ALA A 226 4.37 -9.84 -16.92
N SER A 227 3.80 -8.86 -17.65
CA SER A 227 2.45 -8.97 -18.21
C SER A 227 2.30 -10.02 -19.28
N ASN A 228 3.40 -10.51 -19.86
CA ASN A 228 3.43 -11.61 -20.83
C ASN A 228 3.81 -12.97 -20.20
N SER A 229 3.80 -13.07 -18.86
CA SER A 229 4.14 -14.30 -18.14
C SER A 229 3.13 -15.43 -18.40
N ASN A 230 3.60 -16.69 -18.43
CA ASN A 230 2.73 -17.86 -18.44
C ASN A 230 1.88 -17.99 -17.15
N SER A 231 2.29 -17.38 -16.05
CA SER A 231 1.56 -17.37 -14.78
C SER A 231 0.45 -16.32 -14.80
N THR A 232 -0.80 -16.73 -14.71
CA THR A 232 -1.95 -15.83 -14.57
C THR A 232 -1.79 -14.85 -13.40
N TRP A 233 -1.29 -15.35 -12.27
CA TRP A 233 -1.00 -14.52 -11.10
C TRP A 233 -0.01 -13.38 -11.41
N MET A 234 1.07 -13.70 -12.13
CA MET A 234 2.07 -12.69 -12.53
C MET A 234 1.49 -11.68 -13.50
N ARG A 235 0.74 -12.14 -14.53
CA ARG A 235 0.07 -11.23 -15.46
C ARG A 235 -0.90 -10.29 -14.73
N TRP A 236 -1.73 -10.86 -13.85
CA TRP A 236 -2.70 -10.09 -13.07
C TRP A 236 -2.03 -9.01 -12.22
N GLN A 237 -0.96 -9.35 -11.49
CA GLN A 237 -0.22 -8.39 -10.65
C GLN A 237 0.48 -7.32 -11.50
N ALA A 238 1.06 -7.71 -12.64
CA ALA A 238 1.73 -6.79 -13.55
C ALA A 238 0.73 -5.79 -14.15
N ILE A 239 -0.38 -6.26 -14.68
CA ILE A 239 -1.45 -5.42 -15.26
C ILE A 239 -2.03 -4.49 -14.21
N ARG A 240 -2.27 -4.98 -12.99
CA ARG A 240 -2.71 -4.17 -11.86
C ARG A 240 -1.73 -3.03 -11.53
N ALA A 241 -0.43 -3.33 -11.48
CA ALA A 241 0.60 -2.35 -11.19
C ALA A 241 0.75 -1.32 -12.32
N LEU A 242 0.74 -1.75 -13.58
CA LEU A 242 0.78 -0.89 -14.76
C LEU A 242 -0.39 0.10 -14.77
N GLY A 243 -1.61 -0.36 -14.50
CA GLY A 243 -2.78 0.51 -14.38
C GLY A 243 -2.66 1.54 -13.27
N ALA A 244 -2.09 1.17 -12.11
CA ALA A 244 -1.90 2.06 -10.97
C ALA A 244 -0.79 3.09 -11.19
N ILE A 245 0.28 2.74 -11.91
CA ILE A 245 1.40 3.63 -12.23
C ILE A 245 0.99 4.72 -13.24
N ARG A 246 0.05 4.43 -14.14
CA ARG A 246 -0.48 5.36 -15.15
C ARG A 246 0.58 5.92 -16.11
N ASP A 247 1.57 5.13 -16.46
CA ASP A 247 2.53 5.50 -17.50
C ASP A 247 1.96 5.12 -18.89
N ARG A 248 2.04 6.04 -19.86
CA ARG A 248 1.50 5.82 -21.21
C ARG A 248 2.05 4.58 -21.90
N ARG A 249 3.28 4.18 -21.59
CA ARG A 249 3.91 2.96 -22.11
C ARG A 249 3.14 1.69 -21.75
N ALA A 250 2.30 1.75 -20.69
CA ALA A 250 1.49 0.63 -20.27
C ALA A 250 0.21 0.43 -21.10
N LEU A 251 -0.21 1.44 -21.90
CA LEU A 251 -1.47 1.37 -22.65
C LEU A 251 -1.57 0.14 -23.54
N PRO A 252 -0.56 -0.24 -24.37
CA PRO A 252 -0.66 -1.44 -25.20
C PRO A 252 -0.90 -2.71 -24.37
N ALA A 253 -0.14 -2.92 -23.30
CA ALA A 253 -0.28 -4.12 -22.46
C ALA A 253 -1.64 -4.16 -21.72
N LEU A 254 -2.18 -3.00 -21.32
CA LEU A 254 -3.51 -2.92 -20.70
C LEU A 254 -4.63 -3.22 -21.71
N VAL A 255 -4.45 -2.84 -22.99
CA VAL A 255 -5.38 -3.13 -24.07
C VAL A 255 -5.31 -4.62 -24.44
N ASP A 256 -4.11 -5.16 -24.59
CA ASP A 256 -3.90 -6.59 -24.87
C ASP A 256 -4.51 -7.47 -23.76
N ALA A 257 -4.44 -7.02 -22.51
CA ALA A 257 -5.05 -7.70 -21.38
C ALA A 257 -6.58 -7.84 -21.49
N LEU A 258 -7.30 -6.97 -22.22
CA LEU A 258 -8.75 -7.13 -22.46
C LEU A 258 -9.10 -8.44 -23.17
N SER A 259 -8.14 -9.01 -23.90
CA SER A 259 -8.26 -10.28 -24.61
C SER A 259 -7.55 -11.44 -23.92
N ASP A 260 -7.10 -11.26 -22.66
CA ASP A 260 -6.43 -12.32 -21.89
C ASP A 260 -7.36 -13.53 -21.73
N ALA A 261 -6.76 -14.73 -21.78
CA ALA A 261 -7.50 -15.97 -21.57
C ALA A 261 -8.12 -16.08 -20.17
N ASP A 262 -7.58 -15.37 -19.19
CA ASP A 262 -8.09 -15.31 -17.84
C ASP A 262 -8.91 -14.02 -17.62
N HIS A 263 -10.19 -14.21 -17.28
CA HIS A 263 -11.12 -13.10 -17.07
C HIS A 263 -10.68 -12.11 -15.98
N SER A 264 -9.98 -12.57 -14.95
CA SER A 264 -9.51 -11.68 -13.86
C SER A 264 -8.41 -10.73 -14.35
N VAL A 265 -7.55 -11.18 -15.27
CA VAL A 265 -6.54 -10.37 -15.94
C VAL A 265 -7.19 -9.36 -16.88
N ALA A 266 -8.16 -9.82 -17.70
CA ALA A 266 -8.90 -8.95 -18.60
C ALA A 266 -9.65 -7.85 -17.87
N TRP A 267 -10.30 -8.20 -16.76
CA TRP A 267 -10.99 -7.25 -15.90
C TRP A 267 -10.05 -6.23 -15.26
N MET A 268 -8.85 -6.68 -14.88
CA MET A 268 -7.84 -5.77 -14.32
C MET A 268 -7.29 -4.81 -15.38
N GLY A 269 -7.10 -5.25 -16.62
CA GLY A 269 -6.79 -4.41 -17.78
C GLY A 269 -7.83 -3.32 -17.99
N ALA A 270 -9.11 -3.71 -17.98
CA ALA A 270 -10.22 -2.78 -18.12
C ALA A 270 -10.23 -1.71 -16.99
N LYS A 271 -10.06 -2.13 -15.74
CA LYS A 271 -9.93 -1.19 -14.61
C LYS A 271 -8.72 -0.25 -14.78
N GLY A 272 -7.59 -0.77 -15.24
CA GLY A 272 -6.39 0.02 -15.52
C GLY A 272 -6.67 1.10 -16.56
N LEU A 273 -7.28 0.73 -17.69
CA LEU A 273 -7.59 1.63 -18.81
C LEU A 273 -8.51 2.79 -18.42
N THR A 274 -9.46 2.58 -17.49
CA THR A 274 -10.31 3.68 -17.01
C THR A 274 -9.52 4.82 -16.37
N GLN A 275 -8.31 4.53 -15.86
CA GLN A 275 -7.46 5.53 -15.22
C GLN A 275 -6.72 6.45 -16.21
N PHE A 276 -6.73 6.11 -17.51
CA PHE A 276 -6.06 6.87 -18.56
C PHE A 276 -6.97 7.89 -19.27
N GLY A 277 -8.28 7.91 -18.93
CA GLY A 277 -9.21 8.81 -19.55
C GLY A 277 -9.24 8.64 -21.08
N ARG A 278 -9.32 9.76 -21.82
CA ARG A 278 -9.39 9.75 -23.29
C ARG A 278 -8.22 9.04 -23.98
N LEU A 279 -7.06 8.94 -23.34
CA LEU A 279 -5.89 8.24 -23.90
C LEU A 279 -6.14 6.74 -24.13
N SER A 280 -7.11 6.16 -23.42
CA SER A 280 -7.47 4.75 -23.62
C SER A 280 -8.44 4.53 -24.79
N LEU A 281 -9.10 5.58 -25.29
CA LEU A 281 -10.18 5.43 -26.29
C LEU A 281 -9.67 4.90 -27.62
N GLU A 282 -8.66 5.55 -28.20
CA GLU A 282 -8.12 5.14 -29.48
C GLU A 282 -7.65 3.68 -29.49
N PRO A 283 -6.76 3.23 -28.56
CA PRO A 283 -6.30 1.85 -28.59
C PRO A 283 -7.40 0.84 -28.27
N VAL A 284 -8.40 1.16 -27.43
CA VAL A 284 -9.54 0.27 -27.18
C VAL A 284 -10.45 0.17 -28.41
N LEU A 285 -10.76 1.27 -29.08
CA LEU A 285 -11.54 1.24 -30.32
C LEU A 285 -10.80 0.52 -31.44
N GLN A 286 -9.49 0.70 -31.58
CA GLN A 286 -8.67 -0.05 -32.53
C GLN A 286 -8.69 -1.55 -32.25
N LEU A 287 -8.66 -1.96 -30.96
CA LEU A 287 -8.82 -3.37 -30.60
C LEU A 287 -10.19 -3.90 -31.07
N LEU A 288 -11.28 -3.17 -30.79
CA LEU A 288 -12.64 -3.57 -31.21
C LEU A 288 -12.85 -3.64 -32.72
N VAL A 289 -12.04 -2.89 -33.50
CA VAL A 289 -12.05 -2.98 -34.96
C VAL A 289 -11.40 -4.28 -35.45
N LYS A 290 -10.35 -4.74 -34.80
CA LYS A 290 -9.46 -5.82 -35.29
C LYS A 290 -9.69 -7.18 -34.61
N ALA A 291 -10.12 -7.19 -33.36
CA ALA A 291 -10.19 -8.40 -32.55
C ALA A 291 -11.42 -9.25 -32.85
N GLU A 292 -11.30 -10.55 -32.66
CA GLU A 292 -12.47 -11.42 -32.58
C GLU A 292 -13.27 -11.11 -31.31
N MET A 293 -14.57 -10.84 -31.48
CA MET A 293 -15.46 -10.48 -30.39
C MET A 293 -15.76 -11.72 -29.53
N THR A 294 -15.21 -11.74 -28.32
CA THR A 294 -15.54 -12.71 -27.27
C THR A 294 -16.49 -12.08 -26.23
N PRO A 295 -17.30 -12.87 -25.51
CA PRO A 295 -18.15 -12.32 -24.44
C PRO A 295 -17.35 -11.49 -23.41
N TRP A 296 -16.15 -11.93 -23.06
CA TRP A 296 -15.25 -11.25 -22.10
C TRP A 296 -14.76 -9.91 -22.63
N LEU A 297 -14.35 -9.86 -23.90
CA LEU A 297 -13.91 -8.62 -24.55
C LEU A 297 -15.07 -7.62 -24.63
N VAL A 298 -16.28 -8.08 -24.94
CA VAL A 298 -17.50 -7.24 -24.96
C VAL A 298 -17.76 -6.65 -23.58
N GLU A 299 -17.70 -7.46 -22.53
CA GLU A 299 -17.92 -7.02 -21.16
C GLU A 299 -16.87 -5.99 -20.72
N THR A 300 -15.59 -6.33 -20.86
CA THR A 300 -14.47 -5.48 -20.41
C THR A 300 -14.38 -4.17 -21.18
N ALA A 301 -14.53 -4.21 -22.51
CA ALA A 301 -14.53 -3.02 -23.35
C ALA A 301 -15.77 -2.14 -23.06
N SER A 302 -16.97 -2.73 -22.88
CA SER A 302 -18.17 -1.98 -22.49
C SER A 302 -17.97 -1.27 -21.15
N TYR A 303 -17.31 -1.93 -20.19
CA TYR A 303 -16.97 -1.33 -18.92
C TYR A 303 -16.06 -0.11 -19.10
N VAL A 304 -15.00 -0.23 -19.91
CA VAL A 304 -14.08 0.90 -20.18
C VAL A 304 -14.83 2.05 -20.80
N LEU A 305 -15.54 1.82 -21.93
CA LEU A 305 -16.24 2.89 -22.68
C LEU A 305 -17.33 3.55 -21.84
N SER A 306 -18.12 2.76 -21.08
CA SER A 306 -19.16 3.30 -20.18
C SER A 306 -18.56 4.18 -19.07
N ASN A 307 -17.43 3.81 -18.51
CA ASN A 307 -16.74 4.65 -17.54
C ASN A 307 -16.21 5.95 -18.16
N GLN A 308 -15.70 5.91 -19.39
CA GLN A 308 -15.26 7.13 -20.08
C GLN A 308 -16.42 8.09 -20.32
N ILE A 309 -17.61 7.60 -20.71
CA ILE A 309 -18.83 8.43 -20.81
C ILE A 309 -19.19 9.03 -19.46
N ARG A 310 -19.10 8.25 -18.38
CA ARG A 310 -19.41 8.71 -17.02
C ARG A 310 -18.52 9.86 -16.57
N TYR A 311 -17.23 9.82 -16.90
CA TYR A 311 -16.28 10.89 -16.56
C TYR A 311 -16.34 12.08 -17.51
N ASP A 312 -16.64 11.82 -18.79
CA ASP A 312 -16.78 12.84 -19.82
C ASP A 312 -18.04 12.60 -20.66
N PRO A 313 -19.19 13.19 -20.28
CA PRO A 313 -20.46 13.01 -20.98
C PRO A 313 -20.45 13.45 -22.45
N LYS A 314 -19.48 14.28 -22.86
CA LYS A 314 -19.30 14.68 -24.26
C LYS A 314 -18.93 13.51 -25.17
N LEU A 315 -18.44 12.42 -24.61
CA LEU A 315 -18.11 11.19 -25.35
C LEU A 315 -19.33 10.33 -25.67
N LYS A 316 -20.48 10.60 -25.05
CA LYS A 316 -21.69 9.78 -25.19
C LYS A 316 -22.12 9.61 -26.66
N PRO A 317 -22.20 10.65 -27.49
CA PRO A 317 -22.69 10.50 -28.89
C PRO A 317 -21.78 9.55 -29.72
N TYR A 318 -20.51 9.45 -29.40
CA TYR A 318 -19.53 8.64 -30.11
C TYR A 318 -19.48 7.19 -29.60
N LEU A 319 -19.55 6.98 -28.30
CA LEU A 319 -19.30 5.69 -27.67
C LEU A 319 -20.57 4.86 -27.42
N GLU A 320 -21.72 5.52 -27.21
CA GLU A 320 -22.99 4.83 -26.94
C GLU A 320 -23.40 3.90 -28.11
N PRO A 321 -23.29 4.30 -29.38
CA PRO A 321 -23.59 3.39 -30.51
C PRO A 321 -22.70 2.14 -30.52
N VAL A 322 -21.43 2.25 -30.11
CA VAL A 322 -20.53 1.10 -29.99
C VAL A 322 -20.98 0.16 -28.88
N ILE A 323 -21.32 0.72 -27.70
CA ILE A 323 -21.80 -0.04 -26.54
C ILE A 323 -23.11 -0.76 -26.85
N GLU A 324 -24.05 -0.11 -27.54
CA GLU A 324 -25.31 -0.71 -27.96
C GLU A 324 -25.11 -1.90 -28.91
N ARG A 325 -24.19 -1.76 -29.86
CA ARG A 325 -23.83 -2.88 -30.77
C ARG A 325 -23.21 -4.04 -30.00
N MET A 326 -22.35 -3.78 -29.03
CA MET A 326 -21.77 -4.82 -28.17
C MET A 326 -22.82 -5.56 -27.32
N ARG A 327 -23.90 -4.88 -26.91
CA ARG A 327 -24.99 -5.47 -26.11
C ARG A 327 -26.01 -6.24 -26.96
N ALA A 328 -26.06 -6.02 -28.27
CA ALA A 328 -26.96 -6.71 -29.14
C ALA A 328 -26.66 -8.22 -29.23
N GLN A 329 -27.68 -9.06 -29.47
CA GLN A 329 -27.50 -10.51 -29.59
C GLN A 329 -26.49 -10.91 -30.67
N ALA A 330 -26.36 -10.09 -31.72
CA ALA A 330 -25.42 -10.27 -32.83
C ALA A 330 -24.17 -9.36 -32.67
N PHE A 331 -23.61 -9.25 -31.48
CA PHE A 331 -22.51 -8.33 -31.20
C PHE A 331 -21.26 -8.56 -32.09
N ARG A 332 -21.08 -9.78 -32.64
CA ARG A 332 -19.99 -10.08 -33.55
C ARG A 332 -20.09 -9.36 -34.90
N VAL A 333 -21.33 -8.98 -35.30
CA VAL A 333 -21.57 -8.28 -36.54
C VAL A 333 -21.92 -6.82 -36.23
N GLY A 334 -21.12 -5.90 -36.70
CA GLY A 334 -21.37 -4.47 -36.57
C GLY A 334 -20.62 -3.73 -35.47
N THR A 335 -20.08 -4.40 -34.41
CA THR A 335 -19.27 -3.74 -33.39
C THR A 335 -18.00 -3.14 -34.00
N SER A 336 -17.29 -3.88 -34.85
CA SER A 336 -16.09 -3.41 -35.55
C SER A 336 -16.37 -2.17 -36.41
N HIS A 337 -17.51 -2.17 -37.13
CA HIS A 337 -17.92 -1.00 -37.94
C HIS A 337 -18.27 0.20 -37.06
N ALA A 338 -19.04 0.00 -36.00
CA ALA A 338 -19.37 1.07 -35.07
C ALA A 338 -18.13 1.65 -34.37
N ALA A 339 -17.18 0.81 -33.96
CA ALA A 339 -15.93 1.24 -33.39
C ALA A 339 -15.08 2.05 -34.38
N HIS A 340 -15.03 1.61 -35.65
CA HIS A 340 -14.34 2.36 -36.72
C HIS A 340 -14.95 3.75 -36.93
N GLN A 341 -16.30 3.83 -37.01
CA GLN A 341 -17.01 5.11 -37.13
C GLN A 341 -16.75 6.02 -35.94
N ALA A 342 -16.85 5.49 -34.72
CA ALA A 342 -16.57 6.26 -33.51
C ALA A 342 -15.15 6.83 -33.48
N LEU A 343 -14.16 6.01 -33.88
CA LEU A 343 -12.77 6.43 -33.97
C LEU A 343 -12.59 7.59 -34.96
N ALA A 344 -13.14 7.44 -36.18
CA ALA A 344 -13.06 8.49 -37.22
C ALA A 344 -13.72 9.80 -36.77
N GLN A 345 -14.88 9.75 -36.15
CA GLN A 345 -15.58 10.92 -35.65
C GLN A 345 -14.83 11.60 -34.48
N LEU A 346 -14.32 10.83 -33.52
CA LEU A 346 -13.53 11.36 -32.40
C LEU A 346 -12.26 12.08 -32.87
N GLN A 347 -11.62 11.58 -33.95
CA GLN A 347 -10.46 12.20 -34.57
C GLN A 347 -10.85 13.47 -35.34
N ALA A 348 -11.94 13.43 -36.14
CA ALA A 348 -12.44 14.57 -36.89
C ALA A 348 -12.81 15.75 -35.98
N ASP A 349 -13.40 15.47 -34.83
CA ASP A 349 -13.84 16.48 -33.84
C ASP A 349 -12.72 16.87 -32.87
N GLY A 350 -11.48 16.38 -33.07
CA GLY A 350 -10.31 16.69 -32.23
C GLY A 350 -10.42 16.22 -30.78
N MET A 351 -11.29 15.26 -30.52
CA MET A 351 -11.50 14.71 -29.18
C MET A 351 -10.38 13.75 -28.76
N ILE A 352 -9.70 13.13 -29.73
CA ILE A 352 -8.50 12.32 -29.59
C ILE A 352 -7.47 12.74 -30.64
N GLN A 353 -6.18 12.53 -30.35
CA GLN A 353 -5.11 12.81 -31.33
C GLN A 353 -5.05 11.67 -32.35
N SER A 354 -4.81 11.98 -33.60
CA SER A 354 -4.44 10.97 -34.61
C SER A 354 -3.04 10.45 -34.28
N SER A 355 -2.88 9.13 -34.23
CA SER A 355 -1.59 8.46 -33.99
C SER A 355 -0.62 8.67 -35.15
#